data_f8400ee9684848a25e6b1491d2356c17
#
_entry.id   f8400ee9684848a25e6b1491d2356c17
#
_cell.length_a   1.000
_cell.length_b   1.000
_cell.length_c   1.000
_cell.angle_alpha   90.00
_cell.angle_beta   90.00
_cell.angle_gamma   90.00
#
_symmetry.space_group_name_H-M   'P 1'
#
loop_
_entity.id
_entity.type
_entity.pdbx_description
1 polymer ?
#
loop_
_entity_poly.entity_id
_entity_poly.type
_entity_poly.pdbx_seq_one_letter_code
_entity_poly.pdbx_strand_id
1 'polypeptide(L)'
;MGSASVPKRAALYMRVSTLDQHPETQRYDLVQLAQQRGFAIVEEYVDRISGTRARRPGLERMMADARHGRFDVVVLWAFDRLARSVRHFLQVIDELRHLHIEFVSFRESIDTTGPLGQTVLVILSAVAELEHSLIRERVRAGMRRARLEGQHIGRPRLIVDRQAVVRDRQRGYSIRQIAKLHRLSRTSVCRVLEQNTNLGGTL
;
A
#
# COMPACT_ATOMS: atom_id res chain seq x y z
N MET A 1 -13.20 5.80 -47.78
CA MET A 1 -13.80 6.69 -46.77
C MET A 1 -13.36 6.14 -45.44
N GLY A 2 -12.31 6.74 -44.84
CA GLY A 2 -11.81 6.34 -43.55
C GLY A 2 -12.81 6.76 -42.46
N SER A 3 -13.31 5.79 -41.71
CA SER A 3 -14.06 6.06 -40.48
C SER A 3 -13.17 6.89 -39.56
N ALA A 4 -13.47 8.16 -39.34
CA ALA A 4 -12.81 8.98 -38.36
C ALA A 4 -13.14 8.37 -36.99
N SER A 5 -12.20 7.58 -36.43
CA SER A 5 -12.35 7.06 -35.09
C SER A 5 -12.41 8.23 -34.11
N VAL A 6 -13.40 8.25 -33.24
CA VAL A 6 -13.50 9.27 -32.19
C VAL A 6 -12.20 9.24 -31.37
N PRO A 7 -11.54 10.40 -31.17
CA PRO A 7 -10.30 10.43 -30.41
C PRO A 7 -10.52 9.94 -28.98
N LYS A 8 -9.60 9.09 -28.48
CA LYS A 8 -9.66 8.62 -27.09
C LYS A 8 -9.52 9.79 -26.14
N ARG A 9 -10.35 9.81 -25.11
CA ARG A 9 -10.31 10.83 -24.04
C ARG A 9 -9.14 10.53 -23.11
N ALA A 10 -8.21 11.46 -22.96
CA ALA A 10 -7.02 11.29 -22.15
C ALA A 10 -7.08 12.09 -20.85
N ALA A 11 -6.72 11.45 -19.75
CA ALA A 11 -6.40 12.07 -18.48
C ALA A 11 -4.89 12.17 -18.32
N LEU A 12 -4.36 13.35 -17.98
CA LEU A 12 -2.96 13.53 -17.66
C LEU A 12 -2.75 13.44 -16.16
N TYR A 13 -1.79 12.62 -15.72
CA TYR A 13 -1.42 12.54 -14.31
C TYR A 13 0.04 12.95 -14.10
N MET A 14 0.23 13.91 -13.20
CA MET A 14 1.53 14.46 -12.85
C MET A 14 1.74 14.41 -11.33
N ARG A 15 2.96 14.04 -10.93
CA ARG A 15 3.41 14.17 -9.56
C ARG A 15 4.66 15.02 -9.52
N VAL A 16 4.54 16.20 -8.92
CA VAL A 16 5.63 17.15 -8.78
C VAL A 16 6.08 17.22 -7.33
N SER A 17 7.40 17.25 -7.11
CA SER A 17 7.92 17.52 -5.77
C SER A 17 8.00 19.05 -5.58
N THR A 18 7.94 19.51 -4.33
CA THR A 18 8.15 20.93 -4.02
C THR A 18 9.56 21.42 -4.36
N LEU A 19 10.48 20.50 -4.65
CA LEU A 19 11.86 20.77 -5.05
C LEU A 19 12.04 20.72 -6.58
N ASP A 20 11.03 20.29 -7.34
CA ASP A 20 11.08 20.28 -8.80
C ASP A 20 11.04 21.72 -9.31
N GLN A 21 12.14 22.13 -9.94
CA GLN A 21 12.32 23.51 -10.44
C GLN A 21 11.47 23.82 -11.68
N HIS A 22 11.01 22.79 -12.42
CA HIS A 22 10.28 22.96 -13.68
C HIS A 22 9.15 21.94 -13.85
N PRO A 23 8.07 22.04 -13.07
CA PRO A 23 6.90 21.14 -13.21
C PRO A 23 6.20 21.34 -14.57
N GLU A 24 6.32 22.51 -15.18
CA GLU A 24 5.74 22.82 -16.50
C GLU A 24 6.33 21.94 -17.61
N THR A 25 7.61 21.54 -17.51
CA THR A 25 8.24 20.67 -18.51
C THR A 25 7.53 19.31 -18.58
N GLN A 26 7.20 18.71 -17.45
CA GLN A 26 6.47 17.44 -17.43
C GLN A 26 5.09 17.58 -18.10
N ARG A 27 4.38 18.67 -17.80
CA ARG A 27 3.08 18.93 -18.42
C ARG A 27 3.21 19.08 -19.94
N TYR A 28 4.20 19.86 -20.39
CA TYR A 28 4.43 20.08 -21.82
C TYR A 28 4.66 18.75 -22.57
N ASP A 29 5.54 17.91 -22.04
CA ASP A 29 5.87 16.63 -22.65
C ASP A 29 4.66 15.69 -22.71
N LEU A 30 3.82 15.65 -21.65
CA LEU A 30 2.60 14.85 -21.65
C LEU A 30 1.55 15.36 -22.63
N VAL A 31 1.39 16.67 -22.74
CA VAL A 31 0.48 17.28 -23.72
C VAL A 31 0.96 16.96 -25.14
N GLN A 32 2.25 17.08 -25.40
CA GLN A 32 2.83 16.76 -26.71
C GLN A 32 2.64 15.28 -27.05
N LEU A 33 2.89 14.38 -26.07
CA LEU A 33 2.67 12.94 -26.26
C LEU A 33 1.19 12.62 -26.57
N ALA A 34 0.25 13.21 -25.83
CA ALA A 34 -1.18 13.00 -26.06
C ALA A 34 -1.60 13.50 -27.45
N GLN A 35 -1.09 14.66 -27.89
CA GLN A 35 -1.34 15.21 -29.24
C GLN A 35 -0.77 14.32 -30.33
N GLN A 36 0.48 13.85 -30.19
CA GLN A 36 1.11 12.93 -31.16
C GLN A 36 0.34 11.62 -31.31
N ARG A 37 -0.34 11.16 -30.25
CA ARG A 37 -1.19 9.97 -30.23
C ARG A 37 -2.63 10.23 -30.70
N GLY A 38 -2.97 11.47 -30.99
CA GLY A 38 -4.34 11.85 -31.39
C GLY A 38 -5.36 11.73 -30.25
N PHE A 39 -4.92 11.86 -28.99
CA PHE A 39 -5.80 11.82 -27.83
C PHE A 39 -6.41 13.19 -27.55
N ALA A 40 -7.68 13.22 -27.13
CA ALA A 40 -8.33 14.43 -26.63
C ALA A 40 -8.13 14.54 -25.11
N ILE A 41 -7.36 15.52 -24.66
CA ILE A 41 -7.13 15.75 -23.22
C ILE A 41 -8.41 16.29 -22.60
N VAL A 42 -8.96 15.57 -21.63
CA VAL A 42 -10.22 15.92 -20.95
C VAL A 42 -10.02 16.38 -19.51
N GLU A 43 -8.95 15.94 -18.83
CA GLU A 43 -8.69 16.32 -17.43
C GLU A 43 -7.19 16.21 -17.10
N GLU A 44 -6.75 17.03 -16.15
CA GLU A 44 -5.38 17.03 -15.63
C GLU A 44 -5.42 16.83 -14.10
N TYR A 45 -4.65 15.87 -13.60
CA TYR A 45 -4.53 15.56 -12.19
C TYR A 45 -3.10 15.81 -11.72
N VAL A 46 -2.95 16.64 -10.71
CA VAL A 46 -1.64 17.02 -10.18
C VAL A 46 -1.55 16.75 -8.70
N ASP A 47 -0.55 15.98 -8.29
CA ASP A 47 -0.17 15.82 -6.89
C ASP A 47 1.12 16.57 -6.60
N ARG A 48 1.07 17.51 -5.66
CA ARG A 48 2.25 18.22 -5.14
C ARG A 48 2.67 17.57 -3.83
N ILE A 49 3.88 17.00 -3.80
CA ILE A 49 4.35 16.24 -2.62
C ILE A 49 5.49 16.98 -1.95
N SER A 50 5.27 17.37 -0.67
CA SER A 50 6.31 17.82 0.25
C SER A 50 6.52 16.76 1.33
N GLY A 51 7.71 16.14 1.35
CA GLY A 51 8.12 15.21 2.42
C GLY A 51 7.37 13.88 2.48
N THR A 52 7.42 13.22 3.65
CA THR A 52 6.94 11.85 3.88
C THR A 52 5.42 11.70 4.01
N ARG A 53 4.66 12.78 4.17
CA ARG A 53 3.19 12.77 4.28
C ARG A 53 2.55 12.97 2.92
N ALA A 54 2.40 11.90 2.19
CA ALA A 54 1.87 12.01 0.87
C ALA A 54 0.43 11.49 0.80
N ARG A 55 -0.54 12.32 1.15
CA ARG A 55 -1.86 12.24 0.55
C ARG A 55 -1.72 12.54 -0.94
N ARG A 56 -2.44 11.80 -1.76
CA ARG A 56 -2.46 11.96 -3.22
C ARG A 56 -3.88 12.26 -3.69
N PRO A 57 -4.39 13.45 -3.39
CA PRO A 57 -5.76 13.82 -3.76
C PRO A 57 -5.96 13.80 -5.28
N GLY A 58 -4.92 14.10 -6.06
CA GLY A 58 -4.94 14.01 -7.51
C GLY A 58 -5.13 12.58 -8.00
N LEU A 59 -4.37 11.63 -7.47
CA LEU A 59 -4.53 10.21 -7.80
C LEU A 59 -5.87 9.66 -7.34
N GLU A 60 -6.31 10.00 -6.12
CA GLU A 60 -7.60 9.57 -5.59
C GLU A 60 -8.76 10.08 -6.47
N ARG A 61 -8.71 11.36 -6.89
CA ARG A 61 -9.69 11.96 -7.81
C ARG A 61 -9.64 11.30 -9.18
N MET A 62 -8.45 11.08 -9.74
CA MET A 62 -8.28 10.39 -11.02
C MET A 62 -8.92 9.00 -10.99
N MET A 63 -8.67 8.21 -9.95
CA MET A 63 -9.25 6.86 -9.82
C MET A 63 -10.77 6.90 -9.62
N ALA A 64 -11.31 7.90 -8.92
CA ALA A 64 -12.75 8.12 -8.81
C ALA A 64 -13.36 8.42 -10.17
N ASP A 65 -12.75 9.31 -10.95
CA ASP A 65 -13.21 9.67 -12.29
C ASP A 65 -13.07 8.52 -13.30
N ALA A 66 -12.03 7.69 -13.14
CA ALA A 66 -11.85 6.45 -13.88
C ALA A 66 -13.03 5.50 -13.69
N ARG A 67 -13.48 5.28 -12.45
CA ARG A 67 -14.66 4.45 -12.14
C ARG A 67 -15.95 4.99 -12.75
N HIS A 68 -16.02 6.29 -13.02
CA HIS A 68 -17.15 6.91 -13.70
C HIS A 68 -16.99 6.96 -15.24
N GLY A 69 -15.94 6.39 -15.79
CA GLY A 69 -15.72 6.33 -17.25
C GLY A 69 -15.51 7.70 -17.89
N ARG A 70 -14.88 8.66 -17.19
CA ARG A 70 -14.68 10.02 -17.69
C ARG A 70 -13.62 10.09 -18.78
N PHE A 71 -12.72 9.13 -18.86
CA PHE A 71 -11.64 9.05 -19.84
C PHE A 71 -11.33 7.60 -20.19
N ASP A 72 -10.61 7.40 -21.29
CA ASP A 72 -10.31 6.10 -21.89
C ASP A 72 -8.83 5.73 -21.74
N VAL A 73 -7.96 6.72 -21.51
CA VAL A 73 -6.51 6.53 -21.37
C VAL A 73 -5.93 7.49 -20.33
N VAL A 74 -4.99 6.99 -19.52
CA VAL A 74 -4.17 7.79 -18.60
C VAL A 74 -2.79 7.97 -19.19
N VAL A 75 -2.35 9.22 -19.32
CA VAL A 75 -0.99 9.58 -19.75
C VAL A 75 -0.21 10.08 -18.54
N LEU A 76 0.93 9.46 -18.25
CA LEU A 76 1.77 9.79 -17.11
C LEU A 76 3.24 9.96 -17.48
N TRP A 77 3.96 10.76 -16.71
CA TRP A 77 5.37 11.01 -16.95
C TRP A 77 6.24 9.77 -16.77
N ALA A 78 6.07 9.08 -15.65
CA ALA A 78 6.80 7.86 -15.31
C ALA A 78 6.02 7.04 -14.28
N PHE A 79 6.19 5.72 -14.27
CA PHE A 79 5.44 4.86 -13.34
C PHE A 79 5.80 5.12 -11.86
N ASP A 80 7.04 5.56 -11.55
CA ASP A 80 7.42 5.97 -10.20
C ASP A 80 6.65 7.21 -9.72
N ARG A 81 6.09 7.99 -10.62
CA ARG A 81 5.19 9.12 -10.32
C ARG A 81 3.79 8.64 -9.96
N LEU A 82 3.31 7.58 -10.59
CA LEU A 82 1.99 7.00 -10.30
C LEU A 82 1.97 6.23 -8.98
N ALA A 83 3.05 5.56 -8.60
CA ALA A 83 3.07 4.69 -7.44
C ALA A 83 4.31 4.86 -6.57
N ARG A 84 4.23 4.44 -5.31
CA ARG A 84 5.35 4.46 -4.33
C ARG A 84 6.14 3.16 -4.31
N SER A 85 5.59 2.14 -4.90
CA SER A 85 6.20 0.82 -5.01
C SER A 85 5.67 0.13 -6.27
N VAL A 86 6.42 -0.81 -6.78
CA VAL A 86 6.00 -1.64 -7.93
C VAL A 86 4.65 -2.31 -7.64
N ARG A 87 4.45 -2.81 -6.44
CA ARG A 87 3.17 -3.42 -6.03
C ARG A 87 2.00 -2.44 -6.15
N HIS A 88 2.14 -1.22 -5.61
CA HIS A 88 1.09 -0.20 -5.70
C HIS A 88 0.83 0.20 -7.15
N PHE A 89 1.89 0.31 -7.96
CA PHE A 89 1.75 0.55 -9.40
C PHE A 89 0.90 -0.52 -10.07
N LEU A 90 1.23 -1.79 -9.84
CA LEU A 90 0.49 -2.91 -10.43
C LEU A 90 -0.97 -2.96 -9.98
N GLN A 91 -1.26 -2.62 -8.71
CA GLN A 91 -2.64 -2.52 -8.20
C GLN A 91 -3.44 -1.45 -8.95
N VAL A 92 -2.85 -0.25 -9.15
CA VAL A 92 -3.50 0.83 -9.90
C VAL A 92 -3.72 0.45 -11.35
N ILE A 93 -2.71 -0.16 -11.99
CA ILE A 93 -2.82 -0.59 -13.40
C ILE A 93 -3.85 -1.71 -13.57
N ASP A 94 -3.89 -2.66 -12.65
CA ASP A 94 -4.87 -3.74 -12.68
C ASP A 94 -6.31 -3.19 -12.52
N GLU A 95 -6.51 -2.21 -11.64
CA GLU A 95 -7.79 -1.51 -11.53
C GLU A 95 -8.16 -0.76 -12.81
N LEU A 96 -7.23 -0.01 -13.40
CA LEU A 96 -7.47 0.69 -14.69
C LEU A 96 -7.83 -0.30 -15.81
N ARG A 97 -7.16 -1.46 -15.85
CA ARG A 97 -7.44 -2.52 -16.81
C ARG A 97 -8.85 -3.09 -16.64
N HIS A 98 -9.29 -3.34 -15.41
CA HIS A 98 -10.66 -3.79 -15.13
C HIS A 98 -11.71 -2.76 -15.54
N LEU A 99 -11.36 -1.48 -15.52
CA LEU A 99 -12.19 -0.37 -16.00
C LEU A 99 -12.05 -0.12 -17.51
N HIS A 100 -11.30 -0.98 -18.25
CA HIS A 100 -10.98 -0.83 -19.67
C HIS A 100 -10.28 0.49 -20.02
N ILE A 101 -9.50 1.04 -19.07
CA ILE A 101 -8.73 2.25 -19.26
C ILE A 101 -7.28 1.87 -19.55
N GLU A 102 -6.78 2.35 -20.66
CA GLU A 102 -5.39 2.17 -21.07
C GLU A 102 -4.46 3.16 -20.36
N PHE A 103 -3.16 2.89 -20.36
CA PHE A 103 -2.20 3.87 -19.89
C PHE A 103 -0.98 3.98 -20.79
N VAL A 104 -0.39 5.17 -20.82
CA VAL A 104 0.84 5.46 -21.56
C VAL A 104 1.81 6.18 -20.63
N SER A 105 3.04 5.67 -20.52
CA SER A 105 4.13 6.29 -19.78
C SER A 105 5.15 6.90 -20.73
N PHE A 106 5.44 8.19 -20.51
CA PHE A 106 6.38 8.93 -21.37
C PHE A 106 7.82 8.44 -21.22
N ARG A 107 8.32 8.36 -19.97
CA ARG A 107 9.72 8.07 -19.69
C ARG A 107 10.12 6.65 -20.04
N GLU A 108 9.29 5.69 -19.71
CA GLU A 108 9.56 4.27 -19.94
C GLU A 108 9.11 3.82 -21.34
N SER A 109 8.47 4.70 -22.11
CA SER A 109 7.88 4.37 -23.42
C SER A 109 6.97 3.14 -23.37
N ILE A 110 6.29 2.94 -22.22
CA ILE A 110 5.32 1.86 -22.04
C ILE A 110 3.96 2.36 -22.52
N ASP A 111 3.37 1.61 -23.43
CA ASP A 111 2.09 1.91 -24.04
C ASP A 111 1.21 0.66 -24.01
N THR A 112 0.14 0.70 -23.23
CA THR A 112 -0.79 -0.44 -23.10
C THR A 112 -1.91 -0.42 -24.13
N THR A 113 -1.92 0.56 -25.04
CA THR A 113 -2.90 0.62 -26.13
C THR A 113 -2.67 -0.48 -27.17
N GLY A 114 -1.52 -1.14 -27.12
CA GLY A 114 -1.16 -2.23 -28.03
C GLY A 114 -0.88 -3.55 -27.30
N PRO A 115 -0.82 -4.67 -28.04
CA PRO A 115 -0.61 -6.00 -27.48
C PRO A 115 0.73 -6.16 -26.76
N LEU A 116 1.77 -5.45 -27.20
CA LEU A 116 3.08 -5.46 -26.56
C LEU A 116 3.04 -4.89 -25.13
N GLY A 117 2.27 -3.82 -24.93
CA GLY A 117 2.11 -3.20 -23.61
C GLY A 117 1.47 -4.12 -22.59
N GLN A 118 0.50 -4.92 -23.00
CA GLN A 118 -0.10 -5.94 -22.13
C GLN A 118 0.92 -7.01 -21.71
N THR A 119 1.78 -7.44 -22.63
CA THR A 119 2.86 -8.38 -22.32
C THR A 119 3.84 -7.81 -21.29
N VAL A 120 4.23 -6.54 -21.43
CA VAL A 120 5.10 -5.84 -20.47
C VAL A 120 4.47 -5.81 -19.08
N LEU A 121 3.17 -5.56 -18.97
CA LEU A 121 2.46 -5.58 -17.68
C LEU A 121 2.48 -6.97 -17.02
N VAL A 122 2.29 -8.02 -17.79
CA VAL A 122 2.37 -9.40 -17.27
C VAL A 122 3.77 -9.68 -16.73
N ILE A 123 4.82 -9.29 -17.44
CA ILE A 123 6.21 -9.44 -16.97
C ILE A 123 6.46 -8.65 -15.69
N LEU A 124 6.02 -7.37 -15.63
CA LEU A 124 6.17 -6.55 -14.42
C LEU A 124 5.42 -7.14 -13.24
N SER A 125 4.23 -7.70 -13.46
CA SER A 125 3.46 -8.38 -12.42
C SER A 125 4.19 -9.61 -11.88
N ALA A 126 4.77 -10.42 -12.75
CA ALA A 126 5.55 -11.61 -12.37
C ALA A 126 6.81 -11.23 -11.58
N VAL A 127 7.51 -10.16 -11.98
CA VAL A 127 8.69 -9.64 -11.26
C VAL A 127 8.32 -9.17 -9.86
N ALA A 128 7.22 -8.42 -9.71
CA ALA A 128 6.77 -7.95 -8.40
C ALA A 128 6.35 -9.10 -7.47
N GLU A 129 5.74 -10.15 -8.01
CA GLU A 129 5.40 -11.34 -7.24
C GLU A 129 6.64 -12.11 -6.78
N LEU A 130 7.64 -12.20 -7.64
CA LEU A 130 8.95 -12.79 -7.31
C LEU A 130 9.63 -11.99 -6.19
N GLU A 131 9.71 -10.67 -6.28
CA GLU A 131 10.27 -9.83 -5.21
C GLU A 131 9.56 -10.05 -3.87
N HIS A 132 8.22 -10.10 -3.87
CA HIS A 132 7.44 -10.35 -2.68
C HIS A 132 7.66 -11.76 -2.11
N SER A 133 7.86 -12.75 -2.97
CA SER A 133 8.20 -14.13 -2.57
C SER A 133 9.56 -14.17 -1.87
N LEU A 134 10.57 -13.53 -2.46
CA LEU A 134 11.92 -13.46 -1.88
C LEU A 134 11.95 -12.72 -0.53
N ILE A 135 11.17 -11.65 -0.36
CA ILE A 135 11.05 -10.95 0.92
C ILE A 135 10.43 -11.87 1.98
N ARG A 136 9.34 -12.57 1.65
CA ARG A 136 8.70 -13.54 2.57
C ARG A 136 9.66 -14.66 2.98
N GLU A 137 10.45 -15.16 2.03
CA GLU A 137 11.42 -16.20 2.29
C GLU A 137 12.53 -15.73 3.24
N ARG A 138 13.08 -14.52 3.01
CA ARG A 138 14.09 -13.92 3.90
C ARG A 138 13.54 -13.71 5.33
N VAL A 139 12.31 -13.22 5.46
CA VAL A 139 11.66 -13.04 6.76
C VAL A 139 11.47 -14.37 7.47
N ARG A 140 11.00 -15.41 6.76
CA ARG A 140 10.85 -16.76 7.33
C ARG A 140 12.19 -17.35 7.76
N ALA A 141 13.23 -17.19 6.95
CA ALA A 141 14.58 -17.64 7.27
C ALA A 141 15.12 -16.91 8.51
N GLY A 142 14.93 -15.58 8.61
CA GLY A 142 15.31 -14.78 9.76
C GLY A 142 14.57 -15.20 11.04
N MET A 143 13.25 -15.43 10.97
CA MET A 143 12.47 -15.92 12.10
C MET A 143 12.90 -17.34 12.53
N ARG A 144 13.24 -18.22 11.57
CA ARG A 144 13.76 -19.56 11.89
C ARG A 144 15.09 -19.49 12.60
N ARG A 145 16.02 -18.63 12.13
CA ARG A 145 17.31 -18.38 12.80
C ARG A 145 17.10 -17.90 14.24
N ALA A 146 16.29 -16.85 14.43
CA ALA A 146 16.01 -16.30 15.75
C ALA A 146 15.44 -17.36 16.74
N ARG A 147 14.58 -18.27 16.22
CA ARG A 147 14.09 -19.40 17.04
C ARG A 147 15.21 -20.37 17.45
N LEU A 148 16.10 -20.72 16.53
CA LEU A 148 17.24 -21.61 16.79
C LEU A 148 18.23 -20.97 17.78
N GLU A 149 18.38 -19.65 17.72
CA GLU A 149 19.19 -18.86 18.67
C GLU A 149 18.49 -18.60 20.02
N GLY A 150 17.28 -19.17 20.23
CA GLY A 150 16.52 -19.01 21.48
C GLY A 150 15.89 -17.62 21.65
N GLN A 151 15.91 -16.77 20.62
CA GLN A 151 15.34 -15.43 20.70
C GLN A 151 13.82 -15.48 20.69
N HIS A 152 13.19 -14.66 21.53
CA HIS A 152 11.74 -14.55 21.57
C HIS A 152 11.23 -13.82 20.32
N ILE A 153 10.38 -14.50 19.54
CA ILE A 153 9.75 -13.92 18.36
C ILE A 153 8.33 -13.50 18.71
N GLY A 154 8.01 -12.24 18.46
CA GLY A 154 6.67 -11.68 18.70
C GLY A 154 6.67 -10.62 19.80
N ARG A 155 5.47 -10.31 20.30
CA ARG A 155 5.32 -9.31 21.36
C ARG A 155 6.01 -9.81 22.65
N PRO A 156 6.88 -9.02 23.27
CA PRO A 156 7.51 -9.38 24.55
C PRO A 156 6.47 -9.79 25.58
N ARG A 157 6.79 -10.81 26.38
CA ARG A 157 5.91 -11.21 27.48
C ARG A 157 5.84 -10.09 28.51
N LEU A 158 4.63 -9.81 28.96
CA LEU A 158 4.42 -8.86 30.03
C LEU A 158 5.07 -9.41 31.31
N ILE A 159 5.96 -8.64 31.91
CA ILE A 159 6.52 -8.97 33.23
C ILE A 159 5.46 -8.59 34.26
N VAL A 160 4.84 -9.59 34.88
CA VAL A 160 3.77 -9.41 35.87
C VAL A 160 4.20 -10.08 37.16
N ASP A 161 4.15 -9.33 38.27
CA ASP A 161 4.24 -9.93 39.58
C ASP A 161 2.96 -10.72 39.90
N ARG A 162 3.00 -12.01 39.54
CA ARG A 162 1.85 -12.91 39.69
C ARG A 162 1.44 -13.07 41.16
N GLN A 163 2.42 -13.11 42.08
CA GLN A 163 2.14 -13.24 43.49
C GLN A 163 1.42 -12.02 44.06
N ALA A 164 1.82 -10.84 43.63
CA ALA A 164 1.11 -9.63 44.05
C ALA A 164 -0.35 -9.62 43.55
N VAL A 165 -0.57 -9.98 42.28
CA VAL A 165 -1.92 -10.08 41.73
C VAL A 165 -2.80 -11.08 42.53
N VAL A 166 -2.25 -12.24 42.89
CA VAL A 166 -2.98 -13.28 43.68
C VAL A 166 -3.24 -12.78 45.10
N ARG A 167 -2.25 -12.19 45.77
CA ARG A 167 -2.43 -11.60 47.11
C ARG A 167 -3.53 -10.55 47.16
N ASP A 168 -3.55 -9.66 46.18
CA ASP A 168 -4.56 -8.59 46.10
C ASP A 168 -5.95 -9.19 45.87
N ARG A 169 -6.05 -10.26 45.09
CA ARG A 169 -7.31 -10.99 44.92
C ARG A 169 -7.81 -11.62 46.23
N GLN A 170 -6.91 -12.22 47.02
CA GLN A 170 -7.20 -12.79 48.33
C GLN A 170 -7.63 -11.73 49.35
N ARG A 171 -7.11 -10.50 49.21
CA ARG A 171 -7.52 -9.32 50.01
C ARG A 171 -8.89 -8.74 49.62
N GLY A 172 -9.58 -9.34 48.65
CA GLY A 172 -10.91 -8.95 48.23
C GLY A 172 -10.98 -7.88 47.14
N TYR A 173 -9.83 -7.48 46.56
CA TYR A 173 -9.85 -6.52 45.45
C TYR A 173 -10.56 -7.12 44.23
N SER A 174 -11.36 -6.28 43.57
CA SER A 174 -12.01 -6.65 42.31
C SER A 174 -10.98 -6.72 41.16
N ILE A 175 -11.28 -7.53 40.13
CA ILE A 175 -10.44 -7.63 38.91
C ILE A 175 -10.14 -6.24 38.30
N ARG A 176 -11.13 -5.34 38.36
CA ARG A 176 -10.97 -3.96 37.85
C ARG A 176 -9.98 -3.14 38.67
N GLN A 177 -10.00 -3.27 40.00
CA GLN A 177 -9.06 -2.60 40.91
C GLN A 177 -7.65 -3.13 40.74
N ILE A 178 -7.48 -4.48 40.65
CA ILE A 178 -6.19 -5.14 40.41
C ILE A 178 -5.61 -4.71 39.06
N ALA A 179 -6.43 -4.69 38.01
CA ALA A 179 -6.01 -4.27 36.68
C ALA A 179 -5.48 -2.83 36.69
N LYS A 180 -6.14 -1.91 37.42
CA LYS A 180 -5.71 -0.52 37.59
C LYS A 180 -4.41 -0.42 38.41
N LEU A 181 -4.33 -1.15 39.55
CA LEU A 181 -3.19 -1.13 40.45
C LEU A 181 -1.90 -1.62 39.78
N HIS A 182 -1.99 -2.72 39.02
CA HIS A 182 -0.84 -3.33 38.35
C HIS A 182 -0.65 -2.86 36.91
N ARG A 183 -1.41 -1.87 36.41
CA ARG A 183 -1.40 -1.39 35.01
C ARG A 183 -1.55 -2.50 33.98
N LEU A 184 -2.40 -3.48 34.27
CA LEU A 184 -2.70 -4.63 33.44
C LEU A 184 -4.08 -4.50 32.77
N SER A 185 -4.29 -5.24 31.69
CA SER A 185 -5.64 -5.44 31.18
C SER A 185 -6.42 -6.40 32.10
N ARG A 186 -7.74 -6.26 32.18
CA ARG A 186 -8.61 -7.19 32.92
C ARG A 186 -8.39 -8.65 32.48
N THR A 187 -8.24 -8.88 31.17
CA THR A 187 -7.97 -10.20 30.62
C THR A 187 -6.62 -10.76 31.10
N SER A 188 -5.60 -9.92 31.25
CA SER A 188 -4.31 -10.33 31.81
C SER A 188 -4.41 -10.75 33.26
N VAL A 189 -5.17 -10.00 34.06
CA VAL A 189 -5.44 -10.35 35.48
C VAL A 189 -6.17 -11.69 35.59
N CYS A 190 -7.26 -11.89 34.82
CA CYS A 190 -7.97 -13.16 34.80
C CYS A 190 -7.04 -14.33 34.45
N ARG A 191 -6.23 -14.20 33.40
CA ARG A 191 -5.27 -15.23 32.97
C ARG A 191 -4.27 -15.61 34.07
N VAL A 192 -3.77 -14.59 34.81
CA VAL A 192 -2.84 -14.84 35.93
C VAL A 192 -3.53 -15.62 37.06
N LEU A 193 -4.77 -15.27 37.38
CA LEU A 193 -5.54 -15.96 38.43
C LEU A 193 -5.90 -17.38 38.02
N GLU A 194 -6.34 -17.62 36.79
CA GLU A 194 -6.65 -18.96 36.26
C GLU A 194 -5.41 -19.87 36.28
N GLN A 195 -4.24 -19.38 35.90
CA GLN A 195 -2.99 -20.16 35.93
C GLN A 195 -2.57 -20.54 37.36
N ASN A 196 -2.93 -19.73 38.35
CA ASN A 196 -2.63 -20.05 39.75
C ASN A 196 -3.62 -21.09 40.30
N THR A 197 -4.87 -21.12 39.87
CA THR A 197 -5.87 -22.12 40.26
C THR A 197 -5.50 -23.53 39.76
N ASN A 198 -4.94 -23.61 38.54
CA ASN A 198 -4.49 -24.87 37.95
C ASN A 198 -3.19 -25.42 38.55
N LEU A 199 -2.37 -24.58 39.21
CA LEU A 199 -1.16 -25.03 39.91
C LEU A 199 -1.43 -25.47 41.37
N GLY A 200 -2.60 -25.11 41.93
CA GLY A 200 -3.01 -25.47 43.28
C GLY A 200 -3.90 -26.74 43.37
N GLY A 201 -4.16 -27.39 42.25
CA GLY A 201 -5.06 -28.56 42.16
C GLY A 201 -4.36 -29.93 42.14
N THR A 202 -3.09 -30.05 42.55
CA THR A 202 -2.40 -31.34 42.67
C THR A 202 -1.91 -31.46 44.10
N LEU A 203 -2.78 -31.89 45.00
CA LEU A 203 -2.52 -32.59 46.27
C LEU A 203 -3.49 -33.74 46.35
#